data_d7f67a79f5f1c18f044309f991a2d3bd
#
_entry.id   d7f67a79f5f1c18f044309f991a2d3bd
#
_cell.length_a   1.000
_cell.length_b   1.000
_cell.length_c   1.000
_cell.angle_alpha   90.00
_cell.angle_beta   90.00
_cell.angle_gamma   90.00
#
_symmetry.space_group_name_H-M   'P 1'
#
loop_
_entity.id
_entity.type
_entity.pdbx_description
1 polymer ?
#
loop_
_entity_poly.entity_id
_entity_poly.type
_entity_poly.pdbx_seq_one_letter_code
_entity_poly.pdbx_strand_id
1 'polypeptide(L)'
;MVTEIRIYIEGGGDSRSTKDELRGGYRAFLQDIYDLASTKRIRCRIIMCGGRNSAFDDFKTAIQSHPQAFNVLLVDAEAPVFLSPWAHLQQRDGWINPAVLDNQCHLMVQLLEAWFLADKDALKAYYGQGFNPNPIPGNPDVERIAKATVMTAMEIATRNTQKGGYRKIRDASRLLERINPAVVRAKSPHCDRLFIELSEQIH
;
A
#
# COMPACT_ATOMS: atom_id res chain seq x y z
N MET A 1 -20.81 -0.43 -16.26
CA MET A 1 -20.66 0.19 -14.91
C MET A 1 -20.09 -0.87 -13.99
N VAL A 2 -19.02 -0.55 -13.30
CA VAL A 2 -18.37 -1.49 -12.34
C VAL A 2 -19.30 -1.72 -11.16
N THR A 3 -19.47 -2.98 -10.75
CA THR A 3 -20.29 -3.35 -9.57
C THR A 3 -19.48 -3.78 -8.37
N GLU A 4 -18.20 -4.08 -8.58
CA GLU A 4 -17.26 -4.51 -7.56
C GLU A 4 -15.84 -4.08 -7.90
N ILE A 5 -15.11 -3.58 -6.89
CA ILE A 5 -13.66 -3.32 -6.93
C ILE A 5 -12.98 -4.35 -6.03
N ARG A 6 -11.95 -5.00 -6.52
CA ARG A 6 -11.19 -6.02 -5.80
C ARG A 6 -9.71 -5.68 -5.84
N ILE A 7 -9.11 -5.44 -4.67
CA ILE A 7 -7.70 -5.03 -4.54
C ILE A 7 -6.90 -6.19 -3.95
N TYR A 8 -6.00 -6.75 -4.75
CA TYR A 8 -5.10 -7.85 -4.40
C TYR A 8 -3.79 -7.25 -3.90
N ILE A 9 -3.51 -7.43 -2.61
CA ILE A 9 -2.40 -6.73 -1.93
C ILE A 9 -1.36 -7.73 -1.43
N GLU A 10 -0.09 -7.45 -1.73
CA GLU A 10 1.04 -8.12 -1.11
C GLU A 10 1.11 -7.80 0.38
N GLY A 11 1.34 -8.80 1.22
CA GLY A 11 1.56 -8.63 2.65
C GLY A 11 0.66 -9.49 3.53
N GLY A 12 0.82 -9.34 4.85
CA GLY A 12 0.06 -10.07 5.86
C GLY A 12 0.65 -11.42 6.24
N GLY A 13 1.78 -11.83 5.62
CA GLY A 13 2.40 -13.14 5.89
C GLY A 13 1.46 -14.30 5.59
N ASP A 14 1.67 -15.45 6.24
CA ASP A 14 0.92 -16.68 5.94
C ASP A 14 -0.26 -16.94 6.88
N SER A 15 -0.29 -16.26 8.05
CA SER A 15 -1.37 -16.49 9.01
C SER A 15 -2.64 -15.71 8.64
N ARG A 16 -3.80 -16.32 8.91
CA ARG A 16 -5.10 -15.66 8.70
C ARG A 16 -5.24 -14.41 9.57
N SER A 17 -4.81 -14.47 10.82
CA SER A 17 -4.91 -13.35 11.77
C SER A 17 -4.14 -12.13 11.27
N THR A 18 -2.89 -12.29 10.83
CA THR A 18 -2.06 -11.18 10.35
C THR A 18 -2.59 -10.59 9.04
N LYS A 19 -3.17 -11.44 8.17
CA LYS A 19 -3.87 -10.99 6.96
C LYS A 19 -5.12 -10.18 7.29
N ASP A 20 -5.91 -10.61 8.28
CA ASP A 20 -7.13 -9.92 8.70
C ASP A 20 -6.81 -8.56 9.34
N GLU A 21 -5.77 -8.49 10.18
CA GLU A 21 -5.31 -7.23 10.78
C GLU A 21 -4.82 -6.25 9.70
N LEU A 22 -3.98 -6.70 8.77
CA LEU A 22 -3.45 -5.82 7.72
C LEU A 22 -4.56 -5.37 6.76
N ARG A 23 -5.53 -6.25 6.47
CA ARG A 23 -6.76 -5.88 5.71
C ARG A 23 -7.52 -4.75 6.40
N GLY A 24 -7.65 -4.80 7.73
CA GLY A 24 -8.26 -3.74 8.54
C GLY A 24 -7.53 -2.43 8.38
N GLY A 25 -6.19 -2.44 8.45
CA GLY A 25 -5.35 -1.27 8.23
C GLY A 25 -5.54 -0.63 6.84
N TYR A 26 -5.48 -1.43 5.78
CA TYR A 26 -5.73 -0.93 4.42
C TYR A 26 -7.17 -0.42 4.24
N ARG A 27 -8.16 -1.08 4.86
CA ARG A 27 -9.54 -0.60 4.81
C ARG A 27 -9.68 0.78 5.46
N ALA A 28 -9.04 1.01 6.59
CA ALA A 28 -9.03 2.32 7.25
C ALA A 28 -8.32 3.37 6.39
N PHE A 29 -7.16 3.03 5.81
CA PHE A 29 -6.42 3.92 4.93
C PHE A 29 -7.19 4.31 3.66
N LEU A 30 -7.98 3.39 3.10
CA LEU A 30 -8.82 3.59 1.91
C LEU A 30 -10.27 3.95 2.25
N GLN A 31 -10.57 4.44 3.47
CA GLN A 31 -11.94 4.68 3.92
C GLN A 31 -12.73 5.60 2.98
N ASP A 32 -12.12 6.67 2.47
CA ASP A 32 -12.76 7.60 1.53
C ASP A 32 -13.22 6.89 0.25
N ILE A 33 -12.44 5.93 -0.25
CA ILE A 33 -12.81 5.10 -1.42
C ILE A 33 -13.99 4.19 -1.09
N TYR A 34 -14.00 3.58 0.12
CA TYR A 34 -15.12 2.77 0.57
C TYR A 34 -16.41 3.58 0.70
N ASP A 35 -16.32 4.78 1.26
CA ASP A 35 -17.46 5.67 1.44
C ASP A 35 -18.02 6.11 0.08
N LEU A 36 -17.15 6.52 -0.84
CA LEU A 36 -17.54 6.87 -2.20
C LEU A 36 -18.20 5.69 -2.93
N ALA A 37 -17.61 4.51 -2.87
CA ALA A 37 -18.16 3.30 -3.49
C ALA A 37 -19.53 2.92 -2.91
N SER A 38 -19.71 3.10 -1.59
CA SER A 38 -20.98 2.86 -0.90
C SER A 38 -22.11 3.73 -1.46
N THR A 39 -21.84 5.02 -1.75
CA THR A 39 -22.84 5.92 -2.35
C THR A 39 -23.33 5.44 -3.72
N LYS A 40 -22.48 4.72 -4.46
CA LYS A 40 -22.78 4.16 -5.78
C LYS A 40 -23.19 2.67 -5.74
N ARG A 41 -23.32 2.09 -4.54
CA ARG A 41 -23.62 0.65 -4.34
C ARG A 41 -22.58 -0.28 -4.98
N ILE A 42 -21.34 0.16 -5.08
CA ILE A 42 -20.19 -0.64 -5.56
C ILE A 42 -19.55 -1.33 -4.36
N ARG A 43 -19.31 -2.63 -4.46
CA ARG A 43 -18.64 -3.40 -3.40
C ARG A 43 -17.13 -3.24 -3.53
N CYS A 44 -16.46 -2.84 -2.44
CA CYS A 44 -15.00 -2.85 -2.37
C CYS A 44 -14.51 -4.03 -1.52
N ARG A 45 -13.53 -4.77 -2.02
CA ARG A 45 -12.90 -5.90 -1.33
C ARG A 45 -11.38 -5.78 -1.36
N ILE A 46 -10.76 -5.94 -0.20
CA ILE A 46 -9.31 -6.09 -0.06
C ILE A 46 -9.01 -7.56 0.16
N ILE A 47 -8.13 -8.11 -0.66
CA ILE A 47 -7.65 -9.49 -0.62
C ILE A 47 -6.16 -9.46 -0.25
N MET A 48 -5.83 -9.92 0.98
CA MET A 48 -4.44 -10.05 1.41
C MET A 48 -3.87 -11.36 0.93
N CYS A 49 -2.93 -11.30 0.00
CA CYS A 49 -2.43 -12.48 -0.71
C CYS A 49 -1.22 -13.14 0.01
N GLY A 50 -0.58 -12.43 0.96
CA GLY A 50 0.65 -12.91 1.59
C GLY A 50 1.87 -12.55 0.76
N GLY A 51 2.51 -13.54 0.15
CA GLY A 51 3.72 -13.30 -0.64
C GLY A 51 3.46 -12.59 -1.97
N ARG A 52 4.51 -11.96 -2.50
CA ARG A 52 4.49 -11.20 -3.75
C ARG A 52 3.96 -12.00 -4.95
N ASN A 53 4.50 -13.19 -5.17
CA ASN A 53 4.07 -14.04 -6.27
C ASN A 53 2.61 -14.49 -6.09
N SER A 54 2.18 -14.76 -4.85
CA SER A 54 0.79 -15.10 -4.55
C SER A 54 -0.15 -13.95 -4.92
N ALA A 55 0.26 -12.69 -4.69
CA ALA A 55 -0.55 -11.53 -5.06
C ALA A 55 -0.75 -11.46 -6.58
N PHE A 56 0.30 -11.69 -7.36
CA PHE A 56 0.19 -11.73 -8.82
C PHE A 56 -0.63 -12.92 -9.34
N ASP A 57 -0.46 -14.10 -8.75
CA ASP A 57 -1.22 -15.31 -9.15
C ASP A 57 -2.71 -15.18 -8.81
N ASP A 58 -3.04 -14.67 -7.61
CA ASP A 58 -4.41 -14.39 -7.20
C ASP A 58 -5.06 -13.34 -8.09
N PHE A 59 -4.31 -12.28 -8.45
CA PHE A 59 -4.79 -11.25 -9.38
C PHE A 59 -5.08 -11.83 -10.78
N LYS A 60 -4.17 -12.64 -11.36
CA LYS A 60 -4.40 -13.31 -12.65
C LYS A 60 -5.63 -14.21 -12.61
N THR A 61 -5.79 -14.96 -11.55
CA THR A 61 -6.97 -15.82 -11.33
C THR A 61 -8.24 -14.98 -11.27
N ALA A 62 -8.18 -13.82 -10.61
CA ALA A 62 -9.33 -12.93 -10.46
C ALA A 62 -9.80 -12.32 -11.78
N ILE A 63 -8.90 -11.98 -12.69
CA ILE A 63 -9.27 -11.47 -14.02
C ILE A 63 -10.17 -12.46 -14.75
N GLN A 64 -9.93 -13.75 -14.59
CA GLN A 64 -10.73 -14.80 -15.22
C GLN A 64 -12.01 -15.12 -14.43
N SER A 65 -11.92 -15.21 -13.10
CA SER A 65 -13.04 -15.63 -12.25
C SER A 65 -14.00 -14.50 -11.87
N HIS A 66 -13.55 -13.25 -11.97
CA HIS A 66 -14.35 -12.04 -11.67
C HIS A 66 -14.21 -10.99 -12.80
N PRO A 67 -14.57 -11.34 -14.07
CA PRO A 67 -14.33 -10.45 -15.22
C PRO A 67 -15.17 -9.16 -15.20
N GLN A 68 -16.22 -9.11 -14.38
CA GLN A 68 -17.10 -7.94 -14.23
C GLN A 68 -16.62 -7.02 -13.09
N ALA A 69 -15.63 -7.43 -12.30
CA ALA A 69 -15.05 -6.61 -11.26
C ALA A 69 -13.87 -5.79 -11.82
N PHE A 70 -13.65 -4.62 -11.27
CA PHE A 70 -12.41 -3.90 -11.46
C PHE A 70 -11.36 -4.51 -10.53
N ASN A 71 -10.53 -5.39 -11.09
CA ASN A 71 -9.48 -6.08 -10.33
C ASN A 71 -8.21 -5.23 -10.33
N VAL A 72 -7.61 -5.02 -9.18
CA VAL A 72 -6.43 -4.18 -8.96
C VAL A 72 -5.35 -4.98 -8.26
N LEU A 73 -4.12 -4.92 -8.77
CA LEU A 73 -2.92 -5.42 -8.11
C LEU A 73 -2.22 -4.26 -7.39
N LEU A 74 -1.90 -4.42 -6.11
CA LEU A 74 -1.11 -3.46 -5.31
C LEU A 74 0.04 -4.18 -4.62
N VAL A 75 1.28 -3.86 -5.02
CA VAL A 75 2.50 -4.51 -4.52
C VAL A 75 3.60 -3.49 -4.23
N ASP A 76 4.55 -3.84 -3.37
CA ASP A 76 5.77 -3.05 -3.17
C ASP A 76 6.55 -2.95 -4.50
N ALA A 77 7.03 -1.77 -4.88
CA ALA A 77 7.86 -1.60 -6.08
C ALA A 77 9.26 -2.21 -5.92
N GLU A 78 9.74 -2.26 -4.67
CA GLU A 78 11.05 -2.81 -4.29
C GLU A 78 12.27 -2.04 -4.81
N ALA A 79 12.06 -1.08 -5.72
CA ALA A 79 13.08 -0.25 -6.36
C ALA A 79 12.46 1.09 -6.82
N PRO A 80 13.26 2.09 -7.21
CA PRO A 80 12.76 3.31 -7.87
C PRO A 80 11.99 2.98 -9.15
N VAL A 81 10.89 3.68 -9.38
CA VAL A 81 10.01 3.46 -10.53
C VAL A 81 10.22 4.58 -11.55
N PHE A 82 10.61 4.21 -12.77
CA PHE A 82 10.82 5.13 -13.92
C PHE A 82 9.99 4.75 -15.15
N LEU A 83 9.28 3.63 -15.08
CA LEU A 83 8.51 3.05 -16.16
C LEU A 83 7.04 2.95 -15.74
N SER A 84 6.16 2.59 -16.67
CA SER A 84 4.79 2.22 -16.28
C SER A 84 4.80 1.02 -15.31
N PRO A 85 3.77 0.85 -14.47
CA PRO A 85 3.75 -0.20 -13.46
C PRO A 85 4.03 -1.58 -14.01
N TRP A 86 3.39 -1.97 -15.12
CA TRP A 86 3.63 -3.27 -15.73
C TRP A 86 5.04 -3.42 -16.30
N ALA A 87 5.59 -2.37 -16.94
CA ALA A 87 6.95 -2.41 -17.44
C ALA A 87 7.98 -2.51 -16.31
N HIS A 88 7.73 -1.84 -15.17
CA HIS A 88 8.56 -1.99 -13.97
C HIS A 88 8.55 -3.43 -13.44
N LEU A 89 7.35 -4.03 -13.28
CA LEU A 89 7.21 -5.40 -12.77
C LEU A 89 7.76 -6.43 -13.75
N GLN A 90 7.63 -6.20 -15.06
CA GLN A 90 8.23 -7.07 -16.07
C GLN A 90 9.76 -7.06 -15.98
N GLN A 91 10.36 -5.86 -15.87
CA GLN A 91 11.82 -5.72 -15.77
C GLN A 91 12.37 -6.34 -14.48
N ARG A 92 11.65 -6.15 -13.37
CA ARG A 92 12.10 -6.57 -12.04
C ARG A 92 11.79 -8.03 -11.72
N ASP A 93 10.57 -8.48 -12.00
CA ASP A 93 10.03 -9.77 -11.56
C ASP A 93 9.84 -10.76 -12.72
N GLY A 94 9.99 -10.30 -13.97
CA GLY A 94 9.64 -11.08 -15.15
C GLY A 94 8.14 -11.25 -15.36
N TRP A 95 7.30 -10.47 -14.66
CA TRP A 95 5.85 -10.59 -14.76
C TRP A 95 5.33 -9.98 -16.06
N ILE A 96 4.64 -10.79 -16.85
CA ILE A 96 4.00 -10.33 -18.08
C ILE A 96 2.63 -9.80 -17.74
N ASN A 97 2.32 -8.60 -18.25
CA ASN A 97 0.98 -8.02 -18.12
C ASN A 97 -0.08 -9.02 -18.66
N PRO A 98 -1.07 -9.44 -17.86
CA PRO A 98 -2.10 -10.37 -18.28
C PRO A 98 -3.17 -9.74 -19.18
N ALA A 99 -2.78 -8.83 -20.06
CA ALA A 99 -3.64 -8.10 -21.00
C ALA A 99 -4.70 -7.19 -20.33
N VAL A 100 -4.30 -6.51 -19.26
CA VAL A 100 -5.12 -5.51 -18.55
C VAL A 100 -4.52 -4.11 -18.67
N LEU A 101 -5.30 -3.09 -18.30
CA LEU A 101 -4.85 -1.70 -18.35
C LEU A 101 -3.88 -1.36 -17.22
N ASP A 102 -3.07 -0.31 -17.39
CA ASP A 102 -2.12 0.16 -16.37
C ASP A 102 -2.81 0.64 -15.09
N ASN A 103 -4.07 1.09 -15.17
CA ASN A 103 -4.86 1.49 -14.00
C ASN A 103 -5.28 0.31 -13.10
N GLN A 104 -5.02 -0.93 -13.51
CA GLN A 104 -5.23 -2.13 -12.71
C GLN A 104 -3.94 -2.59 -11.96
N CYS A 105 -2.83 -1.86 -12.14
CA CYS A 105 -1.57 -2.15 -11.47
C CYS A 105 -1.05 -0.92 -10.73
N HIS A 106 -0.84 -1.07 -9.41
CA HIS A 106 -0.37 -0.02 -8.54
C HIS A 106 0.84 -0.48 -7.71
N LEU A 107 1.72 0.46 -7.44
CA LEU A 107 2.97 0.21 -6.75
C LEU A 107 3.06 1.05 -5.47
N MET A 108 3.46 0.43 -4.38
CA MET A 108 3.94 1.13 -3.18
C MET A 108 5.44 1.39 -3.36
N VAL A 109 5.82 2.64 -3.64
CA VAL A 109 7.21 2.97 -4.03
C VAL A 109 8.00 3.52 -2.84
N GLN A 110 9.15 2.97 -2.50
CA GLN A 110 9.66 1.69 -3.01
C GLN A 110 9.05 0.49 -2.24
N LEU A 111 8.42 0.75 -1.10
CA LEU A 111 7.72 -0.18 -0.22
C LEU A 111 6.69 0.55 0.64
N LEU A 112 5.76 -0.20 1.24
CA LEU A 112 4.70 0.34 2.11
C LEU A 112 5.24 1.29 3.19
N GLU A 113 6.39 0.98 3.79
CA GLU A 113 6.96 1.76 4.89
C GLU A 113 7.32 3.21 4.49
N ALA A 114 7.49 3.50 3.20
CA ALA A 114 7.66 4.88 2.72
C ALA A 114 6.41 5.74 3.00
N TRP A 115 5.21 5.16 2.92
CA TRP A 115 3.97 5.85 3.27
C TRP A 115 3.94 6.26 4.74
N PHE A 116 4.50 5.43 5.64
CA PHE A 116 4.60 5.77 7.07
C PHE A 116 5.54 6.95 7.31
N LEU A 117 6.67 7.01 6.56
CA LEU A 117 7.60 8.14 6.67
C LEU A 117 7.00 9.46 6.17
N ALA A 118 5.99 9.42 5.30
CA ALA A 118 5.30 10.61 4.82
C ALA A 118 4.59 11.35 5.95
N ASP A 119 4.04 10.63 6.95
CA ASP A 119 3.28 11.19 8.08
C ASP A 119 4.02 10.99 9.40
N LYS A 120 4.99 11.88 9.65
CA LYS A 120 5.81 11.86 10.89
C LYS A 120 4.97 12.12 12.14
N ASP A 121 3.88 12.87 12.03
CA ASP A 121 3.01 13.17 13.17
C ASP A 121 2.21 11.94 13.59
N ALA A 122 1.71 11.16 12.64
CA ALA A 122 1.08 9.87 12.93
C ALA A 122 2.08 8.87 13.55
N LEU A 123 3.33 8.80 13.06
CA LEU A 123 4.38 8.01 13.68
C LEU A 123 4.65 8.44 15.12
N LYS A 124 4.79 9.75 15.37
CA LYS A 124 4.99 10.32 16.72
C LYS A 124 3.82 9.98 17.63
N ALA A 125 2.59 10.13 17.16
CA ALA A 125 1.39 9.80 17.93
C ALA A 125 1.31 8.29 18.28
N TYR A 126 1.69 7.42 17.34
CA TYR A 126 1.67 5.97 17.55
C TYR A 126 2.74 5.48 18.51
N TYR A 127 3.99 5.93 18.33
CA TYR A 127 5.12 5.47 19.12
C TYR A 127 5.27 6.20 20.47
N GLY A 128 4.85 7.48 20.55
CA GLY A 128 4.86 8.28 21.77
C GLY A 128 6.28 8.61 22.25
N GLN A 129 6.48 8.52 23.56
CA GLN A 129 7.77 8.85 24.19
C GLN A 129 8.91 7.99 23.64
N GLY A 130 10.05 8.63 23.36
CA GLY A 130 11.24 7.99 22.81
C GLY A 130 11.27 7.94 21.27
N PHE A 131 10.20 8.36 20.58
CA PHE A 131 10.22 8.50 19.14
C PHE A 131 11.15 9.63 18.70
N ASN A 132 12.08 9.33 17.80
CA ASN A 132 13.03 10.32 17.26
C ASN A 132 12.81 10.54 15.76
N PRO A 133 12.28 11.69 15.33
CA PRO A 133 12.04 11.98 13.93
C PRO A 133 13.30 12.29 13.11
N ASN A 134 14.45 12.60 13.76
CA ASN A 134 15.66 13.08 13.09
C ASN A 134 16.23 12.13 12.04
N PRO A 135 16.19 10.78 12.22
CA PRO A 135 16.66 9.85 11.19
C PRO A 135 15.78 9.80 9.94
N ILE A 136 14.55 10.33 10.01
CA ILE A 136 13.62 10.28 8.88
C ILE A 136 13.97 11.38 7.87
N PRO A 137 14.32 11.03 6.62
CA PRO A 137 14.68 12.02 5.61
C PRO A 137 13.61 13.09 5.42
N GLY A 138 14.05 14.32 5.16
CA GLY A 138 13.17 15.47 4.90
C GLY A 138 12.71 15.57 3.44
N ASN A 139 12.86 14.52 2.63
CA ASN A 139 12.48 14.55 1.23
C ASN A 139 10.96 14.76 1.09
N PRO A 140 10.49 15.75 0.30
CA PRO A 140 9.07 15.98 0.06
C PRO A 140 8.40 14.85 -0.74
N ASP A 141 9.20 14.10 -1.50
CA ASP A 141 8.77 12.91 -2.25
C ASP A 141 9.39 11.66 -1.59
N VAL A 142 8.58 10.91 -0.85
CA VAL A 142 9.05 9.72 -0.12
C VAL A 142 9.45 8.57 -1.04
N GLU A 143 9.00 8.57 -2.28
CA GLU A 143 9.35 7.54 -3.28
C GLU A 143 10.81 7.61 -3.72
N ARG A 144 11.45 8.78 -3.53
CA ARG A 144 12.88 8.97 -3.79
C ARG A 144 13.79 8.49 -2.67
N ILE A 145 13.23 8.07 -1.54
CA ILE A 145 14.00 7.53 -0.42
C ILE A 145 14.26 6.05 -0.70
N ALA A 146 15.55 5.68 -0.78
CA ALA A 146 15.93 4.29 -1.03
C ALA A 146 15.35 3.35 0.04
N LYS A 147 14.89 2.17 -0.36
CA LYS A 147 14.29 1.13 0.51
C LYS A 147 15.11 0.88 1.78
N ALA A 148 16.43 0.72 1.64
CA ALA A 148 17.32 0.51 2.79
C ALA A 148 17.29 1.69 3.77
N THR A 149 17.24 2.93 3.26
CA THR A 149 17.15 4.15 4.07
C THR A 149 15.81 4.23 4.79
N VAL A 150 14.70 3.88 4.11
CA VAL A 150 13.36 3.83 4.74
C VAL A 150 13.37 2.88 5.93
N MET A 151 13.86 1.65 5.75
CA MET A 151 13.89 0.64 6.81
C MET A 151 14.79 1.04 7.98
N THR A 152 15.99 1.58 7.68
CA THR A 152 16.93 2.06 8.69
C THR A 152 16.34 3.25 9.46
N ALA A 153 15.69 4.20 8.77
CA ALA A 153 15.05 5.35 9.40
C ALA A 153 13.93 4.91 10.34
N MET A 154 13.07 3.98 9.91
CA MET A 154 12.01 3.41 10.76
C MET A 154 12.58 2.75 12.01
N GLU A 155 13.62 1.92 11.87
CA GLU A 155 14.25 1.25 13.01
C GLU A 155 14.84 2.25 14.01
N ILE A 156 15.68 3.19 13.53
CA ILE A 156 16.37 4.15 14.42
C ILE A 156 15.36 5.11 15.06
N ALA A 157 14.35 5.58 14.32
CA ALA A 157 13.33 6.48 14.83
C ALA A 157 12.50 5.86 15.97
N THR A 158 12.31 4.54 15.96
CA THR A 158 11.37 3.86 16.86
C THR A 158 12.01 3.03 17.96
N ARG A 159 13.29 2.65 17.83
CA ARG A 159 13.97 1.67 18.73
C ARG A 159 13.94 2.02 20.22
N ASN A 160 13.92 3.31 20.57
CA ASN A 160 13.95 3.77 21.97
C ASN A 160 12.56 4.05 22.54
N THR A 161 11.50 3.69 21.82
CA THR A 161 10.11 3.85 22.30
C THR A 161 9.71 2.69 23.20
N GLN A 162 8.65 2.88 23.99
CA GLN A 162 8.10 1.77 24.81
C GLN A 162 7.58 0.61 23.96
N LYS A 163 7.17 0.86 22.69
CA LYS A 163 6.75 -0.18 21.76
C LYS A 163 7.94 -0.95 21.15
N GLY A 164 9.15 -0.42 21.34
CA GLY A 164 10.37 -0.93 20.70
C GLY A 164 10.44 -0.57 19.21
N GLY A 165 11.47 -1.08 18.52
CA GLY A 165 11.68 -0.85 17.09
C GLY A 165 10.51 -1.32 16.23
N TYR A 166 10.34 -0.71 15.08
CA TYR A 166 9.33 -1.07 14.07
C TYR A 166 9.41 -2.57 13.72
N ARG A 167 8.26 -3.22 13.70
CA ARG A 167 8.10 -4.61 13.25
C ARG A 167 6.95 -4.71 12.26
N LYS A 168 7.26 -5.07 11.01
CA LYS A 168 6.32 -5.07 9.88
C LYS A 168 4.99 -5.76 10.24
N ILE A 169 5.02 -6.96 10.80
CA ILE A 169 3.81 -7.73 11.11
C ILE A 169 2.99 -7.07 12.23
N ARG A 170 3.63 -6.53 13.26
CA ARG A 170 2.95 -5.95 14.43
C ARG A 170 2.41 -4.55 14.16
N ASP A 171 3.18 -3.73 13.46
CA ASP A 171 2.95 -2.28 13.44
C ASP A 171 2.30 -1.79 12.14
N ALA A 172 2.45 -2.50 11.01
CA ALA A 172 2.00 -2.01 9.72
C ALA A 172 0.48 -1.74 9.68
N SER A 173 -0.34 -2.67 10.18
CA SER A 173 -1.80 -2.48 10.24
C SER A 173 -2.18 -1.27 11.08
N ARG A 174 -1.53 -1.13 12.24
CA ARG A 174 -1.78 -0.04 13.19
C ARG A 174 -1.36 1.32 12.67
N LEU A 175 -0.30 1.37 11.88
CA LEU A 175 0.15 2.60 11.22
C LEU A 175 -0.76 2.97 10.06
N LEU A 176 -1.18 2.01 9.22
CA LEU A 176 -2.17 2.25 8.17
C LEU A 176 -3.49 2.82 8.70
N GLU A 177 -3.93 2.38 9.89
CA GLU A 177 -5.13 2.93 10.56
C GLU A 177 -4.97 4.41 10.99
N ARG A 178 -3.74 4.93 11.06
CA ARG A 178 -3.42 6.22 11.69
C ARG A 178 -2.84 7.27 10.76
N ILE A 179 -2.10 6.84 9.74
CA ILE A 179 -1.54 7.78 8.76
C ILE A 179 -2.68 8.45 7.99
N ASN A 180 -2.51 9.74 7.75
CA ASN A 180 -3.49 10.52 6.99
C ASN A 180 -3.28 10.29 5.48
N PRO A 181 -4.26 9.71 4.77
CA PRO A 181 -4.15 9.47 3.33
C PRO A 181 -3.80 10.73 2.53
N ALA A 182 -4.34 11.89 2.88
CA ALA A 182 -4.05 13.14 2.17
C ALA A 182 -2.57 13.56 2.31
N VAL A 183 -1.97 13.33 3.49
CA VAL A 183 -0.54 13.60 3.72
C VAL A 183 0.34 12.64 2.91
N VAL A 184 -0.04 11.37 2.85
CA VAL A 184 0.70 10.36 2.07
C VAL A 184 0.60 10.66 0.58
N ARG A 185 -0.60 10.92 0.06
CA ARG A 185 -0.86 11.27 -1.35
C ARG A 185 -0.06 12.47 -1.80
N ALA A 186 0.03 13.50 -0.95
CA ALA A 186 0.82 14.71 -1.26
C ALA A 186 2.34 14.46 -1.38
N LYS A 187 2.84 13.32 -0.88
CA LYS A 187 4.27 12.96 -0.85
C LYS A 187 4.60 11.66 -1.58
N SER A 188 3.61 10.96 -2.11
CA SER A 188 3.75 9.71 -2.86
C SER A 188 2.85 9.76 -4.09
N PRO A 189 3.40 10.14 -5.26
CA PRO A 189 2.65 10.21 -6.52
C PRO A 189 1.95 8.89 -6.90
N HIS A 190 2.57 7.74 -6.62
CA HIS A 190 1.94 6.44 -6.88
C HIS A 190 0.80 6.13 -5.91
N CYS A 191 0.88 6.58 -4.66
CA CYS A 191 -0.26 6.51 -3.73
C CYS A 191 -1.40 7.41 -4.21
N ASP A 192 -1.11 8.64 -4.62
CA ASP A 192 -2.13 9.55 -5.16
C ASP A 192 -2.79 8.98 -6.40
N ARG A 193 -2.01 8.41 -7.33
CA ARG A 193 -2.52 7.70 -8.51
C ARG A 193 -3.48 6.56 -8.13
N LEU A 194 -3.19 5.77 -7.09
CA LEU A 194 -4.09 4.71 -6.61
C LEU A 194 -5.47 5.28 -6.24
N PHE A 195 -5.50 6.37 -5.49
CA PHE A 195 -6.76 7.00 -5.08
C PHE A 195 -7.52 7.60 -6.27
N ILE A 196 -6.83 8.26 -7.20
CA ILE A 196 -7.44 8.83 -8.41
C ILE A 196 -8.09 7.73 -9.24
N GLU A 197 -7.34 6.70 -9.61
CA GLU A 197 -7.83 5.61 -10.46
C GLU A 197 -8.99 4.84 -9.82
N LEU A 198 -8.93 4.56 -8.52
CA LEU A 198 -10.04 3.93 -7.81
C LEU A 198 -11.30 4.83 -7.80
N SER A 199 -11.13 6.14 -7.60
CA SER A 199 -12.24 7.09 -7.62
C SER A 199 -12.89 7.19 -9.01
N GLU A 200 -12.10 7.22 -10.08
CA GLU A 200 -12.57 7.24 -11.46
C GLU A 200 -13.41 6.01 -11.83
N GLN A 201 -13.07 4.84 -11.27
CA GLN A 201 -13.86 3.62 -11.50
C GLN A 201 -15.21 3.62 -10.77
N ILE A 202 -15.39 4.51 -9.79
CA ILE A 202 -16.63 4.64 -9.02
C ILE A 202 -17.58 5.67 -9.67
N HIS A 203 -17.08 6.63 -10.40
CA HIS A 203 -17.86 7.68 -11.08
C HIS A 203 -18.44 7.17 -12.39
#